data_381512d27a222ad0393dbec3f876b2b7
#
_entry.id   381512d27a222ad0393dbec3f876b2b7
#
_cell.length_a   1.000
_cell.length_b   1.000
_cell.length_c   1.000
_cell.angle_alpha   90.00
_cell.angle_beta   90.00
_cell.angle_gamma   90.00
#
_symmetry.space_group_name_H-M   'P 1'
#
loop_
_entity.id
_entity.type
_entity.pdbx_description
1 polymer ?
#
loop_
_entity_poly.entity_id
_entity_poly.type
_entity_poly.pdbx_seq_one_letter_code
_entity_poly.pdbx_strand_id
1 'polypeptide(L)'
;MILHLSDLEKEPNHGGRMWGSIGGECFPEKGWYDLPGILLKYWKKDLGAFANGDTNSCELFFMDGPYRVKIQRAEDRITVVCMDSGRVAIDSVNIDFEAFWNSVRNQ
;
A
#
# COMPACT_ATOMS: atom_id res chain seq x y z
N MET A 1 -3.81 7.90 1.89
CA MET A 1 -3.13 7.16 0.81
C MET A 1 -4.17 6.52 -0.11
N ILE A 2 -3.92 6.53 -1.39
CA ILE A 2 -4.80 5.91 -2.39
C ILE A 2 -3.95 5.01 -3.27
N LEU A 3 -4.43 3.80 -3.52
CA LEU A 3 -3.79 2.86 -4.43
C LEU A 3 -4.19 3.15 -5.88
N HIS A 4 -3.21 3.19 -6.76
CA HIS A 4 -3.40 3.34 -8.21
C HIS A 4 -2.88 2.12 -8.94
N LEU A 5 -3.63 1.66 -9.93
CA LEU A 5 -3.26 0.57 -10.81
C LEU A 5 -3.44 0.98 -12.26
N SER A 6 -2.54 0.57 -13.12
CA SER A 6 -2.69 0.76 -14.57
C SER A 6 -1.87 -0.29 -15.33
N ASP A 7 -2.14 -0.41 -16.63
CA ASP A 7 -1.39 -1.27 -17.55
C ASP A 7 -1.28 -2.71 -17.04
N LEU A 8 -2.37 -3.25 -16.49
CA LEU A 8 -2.38 -4.60 -15.92
C LEU A 8 -2.29 -5.65 -17.02
N GLU A 9 -1.32 -6.55 -16.88
CA GLU A 9 -1.13 -7.68 -17.76
C GLU A 9 -2.05 -8.82 -17.33
N LYS A 10 -2.69 -9.48 -18.31
CA LYS A 10 -3.62 -10.57 -17.99
C LYS A 10 -2.90 -11.86 -17.68
N GLU A 11 -1.87 -12.19 -18.47
CA GLU A 11 -1.14 -13.44 -18.41
C GLU A 11 0.27 -13.25 -19.00
N PRO A 12 1.26 -14.05 -18.60
CA PRO A 12 1.25 -15.04 -17.52
C PRO A 12 1.71 -14.47 -16.18
N ASN A 13 2.31 -13.28 -16.17
CA ASN A 13 3.05 -12.76 -15.02
C ASN A 13 2.22 -11.88 -14.07
N HIS A 14 1.01 -11.50 -14.46
CA HIS A 14 0.18 -10.61 -13.66
C HIS A 14 0.88 -9.30 -13.28
N GLY A 15 1.81 -8.86 -14.14
CA GLY A 15 2.52 -7.60 -13.96
C GLY A 15 1.64 -6.40 -14.26
N GLY A 16 2.12 -5.24 -13.88
CA GLY A 16 1.42 -3.99 -14.13
C GLY A 16 1.98 -2.88 -13.28
N ARG A 17 1.36 -1.72 -13.37
CA ARG A 17 1.77 -0.57 -12.59
C ARG A 17 0.93 -0.47 -11.34
N MET A 18 1.61 -0.28 -10.20
CA MET A 18 0.98 -0.24 -8.88
C MET A 18 1.75 0.69 -7.97
N TRP A 19 1.11 1.76 -7.53
CA TRP A 19 1.73 2.71 -6.62
C TRP A 19 0.69 3.36 -5.73
N GLY A 20 1.15 3.98 -4.65
CA GLY A 20 0.29 4.75 -3.77
C GLY A 20 0.52 6.24 -3.93
N SER A 21 -0.52 7.03 -3.75
CA SER A 21 -0.37 8.48 -3.61
C SER A 21 -0.73 8.91 -2.20
N ILE A 22 0.06 9.82 -1.63
CA ILE A 22 -0.13 10.29 -0.28
C ILE A 22 0.46 11.71 -0.17
N GLY A 23 -0.36 12.66 0.27
CA GLY A 23 0.08 14.03 0.50
C GLY A 23 0.72 14.70 -0.71
N GLY A 24 0.25 14.39 -1.93
CA GLY A 24 0.81 14.94 -3.16
C GLY A 24 2.04 14.22 -3.68
N GLU A 25 2.50 13.18 -2.98
CA GLU A 25 3.64 12.36 -3.39
C GLU A 25 3.19 10.99 -3.85
N CYS A 26 4.01 10.32 -4.64
CA CYS A 26 3.77 8.94 -5.09
C CYS A 26 4.85 8.01 -4.52
N PHE A 27 4.44 6.80 -4.13
CA PHE A 27 5.36 5.82 -3.55
C PHE A 27 5.06 4.42 -4.11
N PRO A 28 6.07 3.64 -4.56
CA PRO A 28 7.50 3.99 -4.65
C PRO A 28 7.80 5.14 -5.61
N GLU A 29 7.08 5.21 -6.72
CA GLU A 29 7.07 6.33 -7.67
C GLU A 29 5.84 6.21 -8.56
N LYS A 30 5.42 7.29 -9.19
CA LYS A 30 4.29 7.26 -10.10
C LYS A 30 4.55 6.28 -11.24
N GLY A 31 3.62 5.35 -11.45
CA GLY A 31 3.73 4.35 -12.50
C GLY A 31 4.70 3.22 -12.18
N TRP A 32 4.98 2.98 -10.90
CA TRP A 32 5.85 1.87 -10.48
C TRP A 32 5.36 0.54 -11.03
N TYR A 33 6.26 -0.22 -11.69
CA TYR A 33 5.94 -1.54 -12.23
C TYR A 33 6.21 -2.61 -11.18
N ASP A 34 5.24 -3.50 -10.96
CA ASP A 34 5.34 -4.57 -9.97
C ASP A 34 4.45 -5.75 -10.37
N LEU A 35 4.02 -6.54 -9.42
CA LEU A 35 3.17 -7.70 -9.60
C LEU A 35 1.84 -7.54 -8.86
N PRO A 36 0.94 -6.67 -9.34
CA PRO A 36 -0.32 -6.38 -8.63
C PRO A 36 -1.19 -7.61 -8.38
N GLY A 37 -1.19 -8.58 -9.30
CA GLY A 37 -2.00 -9.79 -9.14
C GLY A 37 -1.63 -10.60 -7.89
N ILE A 38 -0.35 -10.58 -7.52
CA ILE A 38 0.13 -11.25 -6.31
C ILE A 38 -0.04 -10.33 -5.11
N LEU A 39 0.40 -9.07 -5.24
CA LEU A 39 0.41 -8.11 -4.13
C LEU A 39 -0.99 -7.85 -3.59
N LEU A 40 -1.99 -7.71 -4.45
CA LEU A 40 -3.35 -7.44 -4.01
C LEU A 40 -3.91 -8.51 -3.09
N LYS A 41 -3.53 -9.78 -3.28
CA LYS A 41 -3.95 -10.86 -2.40
C LYS A 41 -3.44 -10.64 -0.98
N TYR A 42 -2.15 -10.32 -0.85
CA TYR A 42 -1.53 -10.06 0.45
C TYR A 42 -2.04 -8.78 1.07
N TRP A 43 -2.13 -7.71 0.28
CA TRP A 43 -2.59 -6.41 0.77
C TRP A 43 -4.04 -6.48 1.26
N LYS A 44 -4.92 -7.15 0.52
CA LYS A 44 -6.32 -7.30 0.94
C LYS A 44 -6.44 -8.10 2.23
N LYS A 45 -5.64 -9.15 2.39
CA LYS A 45 -5.61 -9.96 3.60
C LYS A 45 -5.15 -9.13 4.80
N ASP A 46 -4.01 -8.47 4.67
CA ASP A 46 -3.39 -7.74 5.77
C ASP A 46 -4.19 -6.49 6.15
N LEU A 47 -4.66 -5.75 5.16
CA LEU A 47 -5.50 -4.58 5.41
C LEU A 47 -6.88 -4.98 5.95
N GLY A 48 -7.41 -6.11 5.52
CA GLY A 48 -8.67 -6.62 6.04
C GLY A 48 -8.59 -6.95 7.52
N ALA A 49 -7.51 -7.59 7.96
CA ALA A 49 -7.27 -7.88 9.37
C ALA A 49 -7.13 -6.58 10.19
N PHE A 50 -6.41 -5.62 9.62
CA PHE A 50 -6.26 -4.30 10.25
C PHE A 50 -7.61 -3.57 10.34
N ALA A 51 -8.40 -3.59 9.27
CA ALA A 51 -9.72 -2.96 9.23
C ALA A 51 -10.68 -3.55 10.26
N ASN A 52 -10.58 -4.88 10.50
CA ASN A 52 -11.42 -5.57 11.47
C ASN A 52 -10.97 -5.37 12.92
N GLY A 53 -9.84 -4.70 13.15
CA GLY A 53 -9.30 -4.51 14.49
C GLY A 53 -8.52 -5.69 15.03
N ASP A 54 -8.21 -6.68 14.21
CA ASP A 54 -7.43 -7.85 14.64
C ASP A 54 -5.99 -7.50 14.96
N THR A 55 -5.49 -6.44 14.36
CA THR A 55 -4.15 -5.92 14.59
C THR A 55 -4.15 -4.40 14.61
N ASN A 56 -3.17 -3.79 15.28
CA ASN A 56 -2.99 -2.33 15.34
C ASN A 56 -1.87 -1.85 14.42
N SER A 57 -1.21 -2.75 13.72
CA SER A 57 -0.17 -2.43 12.77
C SER A 57 -0.23 -3.37 11.58
N CYS A 58 0.21 -2.87 10.44
CA CYS A 58 0.21 -3.62 9.21
C CYS A 58 1.41 -3.15 8.38
N GLU A 59 2.10 -4.08 7.75
CA GLU A 59 3.21 -3.76 6.87
C GLU A 59 2.92 -4.32 5.49
N LEU A 60 2.85 -3.43 4.50
CA LEU A 60 2.63 -3.79 3.11
C LEU A 60 3.95 -3.69 2.37
N PHE A 61 4.22 -4.64 1.49
CA PHE A 61 5.46 -4.65 0.73
C PHE A 61 5.18 -4.64 -0.77
N PHE A 62 6.16 -4.18 -1.52
CA PHE A 62 6.22 -4.31 -2.97
C PHE A 62 7.13 -5.49 -3.29
N MET A 63 6.83 -6.21 -4.37
CA MET A 63 7.62 -7.38 -4.75
C MET A 63 8.96 -6.99 -5.37
N ASP A 64 8.97 -5.90 -6.12
CA ASP A 64 10.16 -5.39 -6.76
C ASP A 64 10.73 -4.24 -5.94
N GLY A 65 11.99 -4.38 -5.52
CA GLY A 65 12.67 -3.36 -4.73
C GLY A 65 12.38 -3.46 -3.23
N PRO A 66 13.12 -2.67 -2.43
CA PRO A 66 13.07 -2.72 -0.97
C PRO A 66 12.06 -1.74 -0.37
N TYR A 67 10.89 -1.64 -0.97
CA TYR A 67 9.86 -0.67 -0.58
C TYR A 67 8.81 -1.30 0.31
N ARG A 68 8.45 -0.59 1.38
CA ARG A 68 7.43 -1.02 2.34
C ARG A 68 6.59 0.14 2.79
N VAL A 69 5.34 -0.15 3.14
CA VAL A 69 4.41 0.82 3.71
C VAL A 69 3.99 0.30 5.07
N LYS A 70 4.29 1.05 6.11
CA LYS A 70 3.93 0.68 7.48
C LYS A 70 2.73 1.50 7.91
N ILE A 71 1.68 0.82 8.35
CA ILE A 71 0.43 1.43 8.79
C ILE A 71 0.26 1.12 10.28
N GLN A 72 -0.08 2.13 11.07
CA GLN A 72 -0.20 1.99 12.50
C GLN A 72 -1.44 2.72 13.02
N ARG A 73 -2.16 2.05 13.92
CA ARG A 73 -3.26 2.66 14.66
C ARG A 73 -2.78 3.00 16.06
N ALA A 74 -2.90 4.26 16.43
CA ALA A 74 -2.60 4.73 17.77
C ALA A 74 -3.74 5.64 18.21
N GLU A 75 -4.46 5.22 19.26
CA GLU A 75 -5.65 5.92 19.74
C GLU A 75 -6.70 5.98 18.60
N ASP A 76 -7.09 7.17 18.16
CA ASP A 76 -8.07 7.37 17.11
C ASP A 76 -7.43 7.75 15.76
N ARG A 77 -6.10 7.64 15.67
CA ARG A 77 -5.34 8.03 14.47
C ARG A 77 -4.74 6.82 13.78
N ILE A 78 -4.73 6.89 12.46
CA ILE A 78 -4.04 5.91 11.61
C ILE A 78 -2.98 6.67 10.81
N THR A 79 -1.74 6.23 10.96
CA THR A 79 -0.60 6.86 10.29
C THR A 79 0.09 5.89 9.36
N VAL A 80 0.75 6.44 8.33
CA VAL A 80 1.51 5.69 7.34
C VAL A 80 2.93 6.22 7.30
N VAL A 81 3.88 5.29 7.23
CA VAL A 81 5.29 5.59 6.96
C VAL A 81 5.71 4.75 5.76
N CYS A 82 6.25 5.41 4.74
CA CYS A 82 6.77 4.72 3.56
C CYS A 82 8.28 4.57 3.70
N MET A 83 8.77 3.34 3.51
CA MET A 83 10.17 2.97 3.74
C MET A 83 10.84 2.53 2.44
N ASP A 84 12.08 2.97 2.26
CA ASP A 84 12.95 2.57 1.16
C ASP A 84 14.26 2.06 1.75
N SER A 85 14.55 0.76 1.55
CA SER A 85 15.79 0.14 2.06
C SER A 85 16.00 0.34 3.57
N GLY A 86 14.91 0.31 4.35
CA GLY A 86 14.97 0.53 5.78
C GLY A 86 15.06 1.99 6.21
N ARG A 87 15.01 2.92 5.26
CA ARG A 87 15.03 4.36 5.53
C ARG A 87 13.65 4.95 5.26
N VAL A 88 13.31 5.99 6.01
CA VAL A 88 12.04 6.69 5.82
C VAL A 88 12.09 7.51 4.53
N ALA A 89 11.23 7.16 3.57
CA ALA A 89 11.06 7.92 2.33
C ALA A 89 9.95 8.97 2.50
N ILE A 90 8.83 8.59 3.11
CA ILE A 90 7.74 9.50 3.48
C ILE A 90 7.44 9.26 4.94
N ASP A 91 7.65 10.29 5.76
CA ASP A 91 7.48 10.18 7.21
C ASP A 91 6.01 10.18 7.62
N SER A 92 5.79 9.84 8.87
CA SER A 92 4.48 9.61 9.46
C SER A 92 3.44 10.64 9.05
N VAL A 93 2.43 10.18 8.32
CA VAL A 93 1.34 11.01 7.80
C VAL A 93 0.01 10.40 8.26
N ASN A 94 -0.88 11.24 8.77
CA ASN A 94 -2.25 10.81 9.06
C ASN A 94 -2.97 10.54 7.74
N ILE A 95 -3.69 9.43 7.66
CA ILE A 95 -4.43 9.08 6.45
C ILE A 95 -5.90 8.84 6.74
N ASP A 96 -6.72 9.01 5.71
CA ASP A 96 -8.08 8.51 5.68
C ASP A 96 -8.00 7.01 5.32
N PHE A 97 -8.03 6.17 6.33
CA PHE A 97 -7.88 4.72 6.13
C PHE A 97 -9.03 4.15 5.28
N GLU A 98 -10.25 4.63 5.46
CA GLU A 98 -11.39 4.13 4.69
C GLU A 98 -11.20 4.37 3.19
N ALA A 99 -10.71 5.54 2.81
CA ALA A 99 -10.42 5.85 1.42
C ALA A 99 -9.34 4.93 0.87
N PHE A 100 -8.27 4.69 1.63
CA PHE A 100 -7.22 3.78 1.22
C PHE A 100 -7.72 2.34 1.10
N TRP A 101 -8.41 1.86 2.13
CA TRP A 101 -8.96 0.50 2.14
C TRP A 101 -9.89 0.27 0.96
N ASN A 102 -10.77 1.24 0.68
CA ASN A 102 -11.66 1.15 -0.47
C ASN A 102 -10.90 1.10 -1.80
N SER A 103 -9.80 1.85 -1.93
CA SER A 103 -8.99 1.83 -3.15
C SER A 103 -8.31 0.48 -3.38
N VAL A 104 -8.06 -0.29 -2.33
CA VAL A 104 -7.45 -1.63 -2.42
C VAL A 104 -8.51 -2.70 -2.62
N ARG A 105 -9.54 -2.72 -1.79
CA ARG A 105 -10.53 -3.83 -1.81
C ARG A 105 -11.41 -3.82 -3.04
N ASN A 106 -11.55 -2.70 -3.70
CA ASN A 106 -12.38 -2.57 -4.89
C ASN A 106 -11.63 -2.92 -6.19
N GLN A 107 -10.42 -3.41 -6.09
CA GLN A 107 -9.65 -3.85 -7.25
C GLN A 107 -9.99 -5.27 -7.69
#